data_ee008f132c0bd2fb78dd2a923a44f43a
#
_entry.id   ee008f132c0bd2fb78dd2a923a44f43a
#
_cell.length_a   1.000
_cell.length_b   1.000
_cell.length_c   1.000
_cell.angle_alpha   90.00
_cell.angle_beta   90.00
_cell.angle_gamma   90.00
#
_symmetry.space_group_name_H-M   'P 1'
#
loop_
_entity.id
_entity.type
_entity.pdbx_description
1 polymer ?
#
loop_
_entity_poly.entity_id
_entity_poly.type
_entity_poly.pdbx_seq_one_letter_code
_entity_poly.pdbx_strand_id
1 'polypeptide(L)'
;MHVFVTGATGYIGSAVVRELTDAGHTVTGLCRSEEKAAGLKAAGAGAVYGTLEDLDTLRSAAAAADGVIHLAFTNDFSDFDGALALDLRAVQAMGAALEGTGKPFITTAHANGTAVDQAVLALAERGIRSAIVSLSPSVHGEGDRGFVPMMINIARAKGIAAYIGDGSNRWLAVHRLDAAVLYRLALESAPAGSRLFGAGDEGIPLREIAGVIGRHLNIPAVSITAEEAADHFGFLGEIVSLDLASLYNTAQASPATRDLLGWEPQQPGLLADLEEGHYFA
;
A
#
# COMPACT_ATOMS: atom_id res chain seq x y z
N MET A 1 16.29 4.42 -15.41
CA MET A 1 15.25 5.46 -15.59
C MET A 1 15.36 6.48 -14.48
N HIS A 2 15.00 7.75 -14.74
CA HIS A 2 14.76 8.73 -13.68
C HIS A 2 13.29 8.63 -13.25
N VAL A 3 13.02 8.32 -11.98
CA VAL A 3 11.68 8.05 -11.44
C VAL A 3 11.28 9.12 -10.43
N PHE A 4 10.14 9.76 -10.64
CA PHE A 4 9.54 10.66 -9.66
C PHE A 4 8.62 9.87 -8.74
N VAL A 5 8.84 9.96 -7.42
CA VAL A 5 8.07 9.23 -6.41
C VAL A 5 7.39 10.21 -5.46
N THR A 6 6.06 10.23 -5.41
CA THR A 6 5.34 10.90 -4.33
C THR A 6 5.12 9.94 -3.17
N GLY A 7 4.97 10.45 -1.96
CA GLY A 7 4.93 9.57 -0.77
C GLY A 7 6.26 8.86 -0.46
N ALA A 8 7.35 9.28 -1.09
CA ALA A 8 8.68 8.67 -1.04
C ALA A 8 9.25 8.49 0.38
N THR A 9 8.80 9.27 1.35
CA THR A 9 9.24 9.22 2.75
C THR A 9 8.27 8.48 3.68
N GLY A 10 7.19 7.92 3.10
CA GLY A 10 6.20 7.11 3.82
C GLY A 10 6.69 5.68 4.06
N TYR A 11 5.88 4.88 4.76
CA TYR A 11 6.20 3.50 5.11
C TYR A 11 6.49 2.63 3.87
N ILE A 12 5.59 2.62 2.89
CA ILE A 12 5.76 1.88 1.64
C ILE A 12 6.75 2.62 0.73
N GLY A 13 6.61 3.95 0.60
CA GLY A 13 7.41 4.75 -0.33
C GLY A 13 8.90 4.69 -0.05
N SER A 14 9.33 4.62 1.22
CA SER A 14 10.75 4.48 1.56
C SER A 14 11.35 3.13 1.11
N ALA A 15 10.56 2.06 1.14
CA ALA A 15 10.96 0.77 0.61
C ALA A 15 11.03 0.81 -0.93
N VAL A 16 10.04 1.46 -1.58
CA VAL A 16 10.05 1.64 -3.04
C VAL A 16 11.23 2.47 -3.51
N VAL A 17 11.56 3.57 -2.81
CA VAL A 17 12.75 4.38 -3.13
C VAL A 17 14.02 3.53 -3.07
N ARG A 18 14.18 2.73 -2.01
CA ARG A 18 15.34 1.85 -1.84
C ARG A 18 15.41 0.79 -2.94
N GLU A 19 14.31 0.11 -3.19
CA GLU A 19 14.22 -0.93 -4.25
C GLU A 19 14.60 -0.36 -5.62
N LEU A 20 14.09 0.84 -5.96
CA LEU A 20 14.42 1.50 -7.22
C LEU A 20 15.90 1.89 -7.30
N THR A 21 16.48 2.43 -6.24
CA THR A 21 17.90 2.82 -6.23
C THR A 21 18.80 1.59 -6.29
N ASP A 22 18.49 0.52 -5.58
CA ASP A 22 19.23 -0.76 -5.61
C ASP A 22 19.14 -1.43 -7.00
N ALA A 23 18.04 -1.24 -7.72
CA ALA A 23 17.85 -1.68 -9.12
C ALA A 23 18.53 -0.76 -10.16
N GLY A 24 19.22 0.29 -9.73
CA GLY A 24 19.97 1.20 -10.62
C GLY A 24 19.14 2.33 -11.25
N HIS A 25 17.93 2.60 -10.75
CA HIS A 25 17.16 3.77 -11.14
C HIS A 25 17.65 5.02 -10.40
N THR A 26 17.54 6.18 -11.04
CA THR A 26 17.70 7.47 -10.36
C THR A 26 16.34 7.89 -9.82
N VAL A 27 16.24 8.19 -8.54
CA VAL A 27 14.97 8.54 -7.90
C VAL A 27 14.96 9.99 -7.44
N THR A 28 13.85 10.69 -7.65
CA THR A 28 13.54 11.97 -7.03
C THR A 28 12.24 11.85 -6.25
N GLY A 29 12.28 12.07 -4.93
CA GLY A 29 11.13 11.96 -4.05
C GLY A 29 10.52 13.33 -3.71
N LEU A 30 9.17 13.40 -3.70
CA LEU A 30 8.44 14.54 -3.14
C LEU A 30 8.54 14.52 -1.62
N CYS A 31 8.92 15.65 -1.02
CA CYS A 31 9.00 15.78 0.44
C CYS A 31 8.56 17.17 0.93
N ARG A 32 8.16 17.26 2.21
CA ARG A 32 7.60 18.49 2.81
C ARG A 32 8.59 19.22 3.73
N SER A 33 9.73 18.64 4.04
CA SER A 33 10.69 19.24 4.99
C SER A 33 12.13 18.85 4.67
N GLU A 34 13.09 19.64 5.20
CA GLU A 34 14.52 19.35 5.07
C GLU A 34 14.91 18.02 5.72
N GLU A 35 14.30 17.67 6.85
CA GLU A 35 14.51 16.37 7.50
C GLU A 35 14.19 15.22 6.56
N LYS A 36 13.01 15.29 5.89
CA LYS A 36 12.58 14.28 4.92
C LYS A 36 13.48 14.25 3.68
N ALA A 37 13.94 15.41 3.22
CA ALA A 37 14.91 15.51 2.13
C ALA A 37 16.27 14.88 2.50
N ALA A 38 16.72 15.04 3.73
CA ALA A 38 17.94 14.40 4.22
C ALA A 38 17.80 12.86 4.23
N GLY A 39 16.63 12.34 4.62
CA GLY A 39 16.33 10.90 4.53
C GLY A 39 16.38 10.37 3.10
N LEU A 40 15.82 11.09 2.13
CA LEU A 40 15.88 10.72 0.72
C LEU A 40 17.34 10.71 0.21
N LYS A 41 18.13 11.72 0.55
CA LYS A 41 19.55 11.78 0.19
C LYS A 41 20.35 10.63 0.78
N ALA A 42 20.07 10.25 2.03
CA ALA A 42 20.72 9.11 2.68
C ALA A 42 20.35 7.77 1.98
N ALA A 43 19.18 7.70 1.36
CA ALA A 43 18.75 6.56 0.53
C ALA A 43 19.22 6.66 -0.95
N GLY A 44 20.12 7.62 -1.28
CA GLY A 44 20.61 7.79 -2.65
C GLY A 44 19.66 8.50 -3.61
N ALA A 45 18.57 9.09 -3.11
CA ALA A 45 17.57 9.76 -3.91
C ALA A 45 17.68 11.29 -3.86
N GLY A 46 17.28 11.97 -4.92
CA GLY A 46 17.04 13.41 -4.95
C GLY A 46 15.76 13.80 -4.22
N ALA A 47 15.58 15.08 -3.94
CA ALA A 47 14.41 15.61 -3.28
C ALA A 47 13.83 16.80 -4.03
N VAL A 48 12.49 16.81 -4.18
CA VAL A 48 11.69 17.96 -4.61
C VAL A 48 10.77 18.35 -3.47
N TYR A 49 10.78 19.65 -3.12
CA TYR A 49 9.93 20.17 -2.06
C TYR A 49 8.54 20.50 -2.58
N GLY A 50 7.53 20.04 -1.87
CA GLY A 50 6.13 20.31 -2.20
C GLY A 50 5.17 19.36 -1.49
N THR A 51 3.88 19.62 -1.72
CA THR A 51 2.74 18.82 -1.23
C THR A 51 1.89 18.35 -2.42
N LEU A 52 0.82 17.61 -2.17
CA LEU A 52 -0.14 17.22 -3.21
C LEU A 52 -0.97 18.42 -3.74
N GLU A 53 -0.97 19.54 -3.01
CA GLU A 53 -1.63 20.77 -3.43
C GLU A 53 -0.80 21.59 -4.43
N ASP A 54 0.53 21.36 -4.45
CA ASP A 54 1.47 22.08 -5.30
C ASP A 54 1.49 21.50 -6.73
N LEU A 55 0.36 21.62 -7.44
CA LEU A 55 0.14 20.96 -8.74
C LEU A 55 1.18 21.33 -9.79
N ASP A 56 1.75 22.53 -9.77
CA ASP A 56 2.79 22.96 -10.70
C ASP A 56 4.12 22.26 -10.41
N THR A 57 4.45 22.05 -9.14
CA THR A 57 5.61 21.24 -8.73
C THR A 57 5.44 19.79 -9.17
N LEU A 58 4.26 19.19 -8.94
CA LEU A 58 3.96 17.82 -9.38
C LEU A 58 4.08 17.67 -10.90
N ARG A 59 3.50 18.60 -11.65
CA ARG A 59 3.55 18.62 -13.12
C ARG A 59 4.97 18.70 -13.64
N SER A 60 5.76 19.63 -13.08
CA SER A 60 7.15 19.85 -13.48
C SER A 60 8.04 18.65 -13.18
N ALA A 61 7.89 18.05 -12.00
CA ALA A 61 8.64 16.87 -11.59
C ALA A 61 8.28 15.63 -12.44
N ALA A 62 6.98 15.42 -12.72
CA ALA A 62 6.53 14.34 -13.60
C ALA A 62 7.05 14.51 -15.03
N ALA A 63 7.01 15.71 -15.60
CA ALA A 63 7.52 15.99 -16.95
C ALA A 63 9.02 15.69 -17.08
N ALA A 64 9.80 16.00 -16.03
CA ALA A 64 11.26 15.80 -16.00
C ALA A 64 11.66 14.33 -15.76
N ALA A 65 10.75 13.48 -15.30
CA ALA A 65 11.01 12.06 -15.03
C ALA A 65 10.75 11.17 -16.25
N ASP A 66 11.33 9.96 -16.26
CA ASP A 66 11.04 8.90 -17.22
C ASP A 66 9.81 8.06 -16.79
N GLY A 67 9.39 8.18 -15.54
CA GLY A 67 8.22 7.51 -15.00
C GLY A 67 7.84 8.06 -13.61
N VAL A 68 6.61 7.79 -13.20
CA VAL A 68 6.05 8.25 -11.92
C VAL A 68 5.52 7.06 -11.12
N ILE A 69 5.85 7.03 -9.82
CA ILE A 69 5.16 6.19 -8.83
C ILE A 69 4.48 7.12 -7.82
N HIS A 70 3.16 7.09 -7.79
CA HIS A 70 2.34 7.94 -6.94
C HIS A 70 1.80 7.16 -5.75
N LEU A 71 2.42 7.38 -4.56
CA LEU A 71 2.10 6.71 -3.30
C LEU A 71 1.63 7.68 -2.21
N ALA A 72 1.69 8.99 -2.49
CA ALA A 72 1.24 9.97 -1.52
C ALA A 72 -0.29 9.96 -1.43
N PHE A 73 -0.80 9.84 -0.23
CA PHE A 73 -2.22 10.02 0.08
C PHE A 73 -2.34 10.72 1.43
N THR A 74 -3.34 11.58 1.56
CA THR A 74 -3.65 12.21 2.85
C THR A 74 -4.47 11.22 3.67
N ASN A 75 -3.86 10.61 4.69
CA ASN A 75 -4.55 9.67 5.59
C ASN A 75 -5.43 10.41 6.61
N ASP A 76 -6.20 11.39 6.14
CA ASP A 76 -7.22 12.04 6.94
C ASP A 76 -8.56 11.33 6.75
N PHE A 77 -8.82 10.38 7.62
CA PHE A 77 -10.09 9.63 7.58
C PHE A 77 -11.29 10.46 8.04
N SER A 78 -11.07 11.67 8.57
CA SER A 78 -12.17 12.58 8.94
C SER A 78 -12.73 13.33 7.73
N ASP A 79 -11.95 13.49 6.65
CA ASP A 79 -12.34 14.07 5.36
C ASP A 79 -11.83 13.21 4.19
N PHE A 80 -12.33 11.99 4.11
CA PHE A 80 -11.90 11.06 3.08
C PHE A 80 -12.26 11.52 1.67
N ASP A 81 -13.40 12.15 1.48
CA ASP A 81 -13.83 12.69 0.17
C ASP A 81 -12.92 13.86 -0.27
N GLY A 82 -12.52 14.74 0.64
CA GLY A 82 -11.54 15.78 0.38
C GLY A 82 -10.17 15.23 0.02
N ALA A 83 -9.73 14.16 0.70
CA ALA A 83 -8.49 13.46 0.40
C ALA A 83 -8.52 12.85 -1.01
N LEU A 84 -9.60 12.19 -1.40
CA LEU A 84 -9.79 11.65 -2.76
C LEU A 84 -9.84 12.76 -3.83
N ALA A 85 -10.49 13.87 -3.53
CA ALA A 85 -10.55 15.01 -4.46
C ALA A 85 -9.18 15.67 -4.67
N LEU A 86 -8.36 15.76 -3.61
CA LEU A 86 -6.98 16.23 -3.71
C LEU A 86 -6.13 15.29 -4.55
N ASP A 87 -6.22 13.99 -4.29
CA ASP A 87 -5.50 12.96 -5.01
C ASP A 87 -5.85 12.93 -6.50
N LEU A 88 -7.13 13.05 -6.82
CA LEU A 88 -7.59 13.15 -8.21
C LEU A 88 -6.96 14.34 -8.94
N ARG A 89 -6.88 15.52 -8.30
CA ARG A 89 -6.21 16.69 -8.89
C ARG A 89 -4.72 16.44 -9.13
N ALA A 90 -4.04 15.79 -8.18
CA ALA A 90 -2.62 15.44 -8.32
C ALA A 90 -2.38 14.46 -9.49
N VAL A 91 -3.20 13.39 -9.58
CA VAL A 91 -3.18 12.43 -10.69
C VAL A 91 -3.41 13.12 -12.03
N GLN A 92 -4.41 14.00 -12.13
CA GLN A 92 -4.72 14.74 -13.36
C GLN A 92 -3.57 15.68 -13.76
N ALA A 93 -2.95 16.35 -12.81
CA ALA A 93 -1.84 17.28 -13.06
C ALA A 93 -0.59 16.55 -13.59
N MET A 94 -0.21 15.44 -12.94
CA MET A 94 0.92 14.61 -13.39
C MET A 94 0.61 13.89 -14.70
N GLY A 95 -0.61 13.35 -14.85
CA GLY A 95 -1.07 12.71 -16.07
C GLY A 95 -1.03 13.64 -17.28
N ALA A 96 -1.45 14.92 -17.12
CA ALA A 96 -1.37 15.90 -18.19
C ALA A 96 0.08 16.17 -18.68
N ALA A 97 1.06 16.09 -17.76
CA ALA A 97 2.48 16.26 -18.10
C ALA A 97 3.09 15.06 -18.85
N LEU A 98 2.46 13.90 -18.78
CA LEU A 98 2.92 12.65 -19.38
C LEU A 98 2.16 12.27 -20.66
N GLU A 99 1.15 13.04 -21.06
CA GLU A 99 0.27 12.72 -22.19
C GLU A 99 1.05 12.47 -23.47
N GLY A 100 0.77 11.37 -24.17
CA GLY A 100 1.40 10.98 -25.43
C GLY A 100 2.87 10.52 -25.32
N THR A 101 3.43 10.40 -24.10
CA THR A 101 4.86 10.08 -23.93
C THR A 101 5.16 8.59 -23.86
N GLY A 102 4.17 7.73 -23.63
CA GLY A 102 4.37 6.30 -23.35
C GLY A 102 5.04 6.01 -22.00
N LYS A 103 5.33 7.03 -21.19
CA LYS A 103 5.99 6.87 -19.89
C LYS A 103 5.07 6.16 -18.88
N PRO A 104 5.62 5.38 -17.92
CA PRO A 104 4.83 4.72 -16.88
C PRO A 104 4.30 5.71 -15.83
N PHE A 105 3.07 5.48 -15.40
CA PHE A 105 2.43 6.12 -14.25
C PHE A 105 1.78 5.04 -13.37
N ILE A 106 2.40 4.75 -12.24
CA ILE A 106 1.97 3.71 -11.32
C ILE A 106 1.40 4.35 -10.05
N THR A 107 0.25 3.88 -9.59
CA THR A 107 -0.37 4.36 -8.34
C THR A 107 -0.88 3.20 -7.49
N THR A 108 -1.15 3.49 -6.22
CA THR A 108 -1.87 2.58 -5.32
C THR A 108 -3.37 2.77 -5.53
N ALA A 109 -4.13 1.68 -5.58
CA ALA A 109 -5.59 1.74 -5.54
C ALA A 109 -6.08 2.22 -4.16
N HIS A 110 -7.15 2.99 -4.15
CA HIS A 110 -7.86 3.32 -2.91
C HIS A 110 -8.92 2.26 -2.61
N ALA A 111 -10.15 2.49 -3.01
CA ALA A 111 -11.19 1.49 -3.00
C ALA A 111 -11.59 1.17 -4.44
N ASN A 112 -11.98 -0.07 -4.71
CA ASN A 112 -12.35 -0.49 -6.06
C ASN A 112 -13.39 0.46 -6.68
N GLY A 113 -13.02 1.06 -7.83
CA GLY A 113 -13.91 1.88 -8.64
C GLY A 113 -14.03 3.35 -8.24
N THR A 114 -13.10 3.89 -7.43
CA THR A 114 -13.07 5.33 -7.15
C THR A 114 -12.86 6.17 -8.43
N ALA A 115 -13.23 7.46 -8.37
CA ALA A 115 -12.97 8.39 -9.45
C ALA A 115 -11.47 8.52 -9.75
N VAL A 116 -10.61 8.37 -8.73
CA VAL A 116 -9.14 8.36 -8.89
C VAL A 116 -8.70 7.14 -9.69
N ASP A 117 -9.15 5.93 -9.31
CA ASP A 117 -8.80 4.71 -10.04
C ASP A 117 -9.24 4.78 -11.51
N GLN A 118 -10.45 5.28 -11.75
CA GLN A 118 -10.96 5.47 -13.12
C GLN A 118 -10.12 6.47 -13.90
N ALA A 119 -9.72 7.58 -13.28
CA ALA A 119 -8.87 8.59 -13.92
C ALA A 119 -7.50 8.02 -14.28
N VAL A 120 -6.87 7.22 -13.41
CA VAL A 120 -5.58 6.57 -13.68
C VAL A 120 -5.69 5.60 -14.85
N LEU A 121 -6.72 4.76 -14.89
CA LEU A 121 -6.90 3.81 -15.99
C LEU A 121 -7.16 4.51 -17.32
N ALA A 122 -7.93 5.62 -17.32
CA ALA A 122 -8.18 6.44 -18.51
C ALA A 122 -6.92 7.10 -19.08
N LEU A 123 -5.82 7.23 -18.29
CA LEU A 123 -4.54 7.72 -18.79
C LEU A 123 -3.95 6.81 -19.90
N ALA A 124 -4.32 5.53 -19.92
CA ALA A 124 -3.91 4.60 -20.99
C ALA A 124 -4.39 5.07 -22.37
N GLU A 125 -5.62 5.58 -22.46
CA GLU A 125 -6.20 6.12 -23.70
C GLU A 125 -5.49 7.41 -24.17
N ARG A 126 -4.78 8.06 -23.23
CA ARG A 126 -4.00 9.28 -23.47
C ARG A 126 -2.52 8.98 -23.76
N GLY A 127 -2.19 7.74 -24.08
CA GLY A 127 -0.83 7.32 -24.42
C GLY A 127 0.15 7.33 -23.24
N ILE A 128 -0.33 7.05 -22.04
CA ILE A 128 0.47 6.88 -20.82
C ILE A 128 0.40 5.39 -20.42
N ARG A 129 1.50 4.80 -20.03
CA ARG A 129 1.54 3.42 -19.54
C ARG A 129 1.14 3.39 -18.06
N SER A 130 -0.15 3.64 -17.83
CA SER A 130 -0.72 3.70 -16.48
C SER A 130 -1.03 2.31 -15.93
N ALA A 131 -0.82 2.12 -14.62
CA ALA A 131 -1.25 0.92 -13.89
C ALA A 131 -1.62 1.26 -12.45
N ILE A 132 -2.52 0.46 -11.87
CA ILE A 132 -2.93 0.55 -10.48
C ILE A 132 -2.47 -0.70 -9.75
N VAL A 133 -1.86 -0.52 -8.59
CA VAL A 133 -1.48 -1.58 -7.66
C VAL A 133 -2.44 -1.58 -6.48
N SER A 134 -3.28 -2.60 -6.37
CA SER A 134 -4.09 -2.87 -5.19
C SER A 134 -3.24 -3.69 -4.22
N LEU A 135 -2.90 -3.13 -3.07
CA LEU A 135 -2.17 -3.85 -2.03
C LEU A 135 -3.15 -4.54 -1.07
N SER A 136 -2.67 -5.60 -0.45
CA SER A 136 -3.34 -6.21 0.69
C SER A 136 -3.59 -5.18 1.79
N PRO A 137 -4.69 -5.27 2.55
CA PRO A 137 -4.99 -4.36 3.66
C PRO A 137 -3.87 -4.27 4.68
N SER A 138 -3.17 -5.36 4.97
CA SER A 138 -1.94 -5.32 5.76
C SER A 138 -0.70 -5.34 4.87
N VAL A 139 -0.04 -4.20 4.78
CA VAL A 139 1.35 -4.12 4.30
C VAL A 139 2.23 -4.15 5.54
N HIS A 140 2.84 -5.30 5.82
CA HIS A 140 3.54 -5.58 7.08
C HIS A 140 5.07 -5.50 6.97
N GLY A 141 5.76 -5.58 8.12
CA GLY A 141 7.21 -5.48 8.25
C GLY A 141 7.62 -4.48 9.33
N GLU A 142 8.89 -4.34 9.57
CA GLU A 142 9.42 -3.43 10.58
C GLU A 142 8.93 -1.98 10.36
N GLY A 143 8.38 -1.38 11.42
CA GLY A 143 7.84 -0.02 11.39
C GLY A 143 6.41 0.09 10.85
N ASP A 144 5.70 -1.03 10.67
CA ASP A 144 4.28 -1.06 10.35
C ASP A 144 3.46 -0.26 11.38
N ARG A 145 2.49 0.53 10.90
CA ARG A 145 1.54 1.32 11.72
C ARG A 145 0.10 1.10 11.25
N GLY A 146 -0.13 0.05 10.47
CA GLY A 146 -1.43 -0.28 9.88
C GLY A 146 -2.32 -1.10 10.81
N PHE A 147 -3.13 -1.95 10.20
CA PHE A 147 -4.20 -2.66 10.90
C PHE A 147 -3.69 -3.68 11.93
N VAL A 148 -2.57 -4.35 11.66
CA VAL A 148 -2.05 -5.38 12.58
C VAL A 148 -1.57 -4.76 13.90
N PRO A 149 -0.73 -3.71 13.93
CA PRO A 149 -0.43 -2.98 15.16
C PRO A 149 -1.67 -2.44 15.89
N MET A 150 -2.70 -2.03 15.15
CA MET A 150 -3.95 -1.57 15.76
C MET A 150 -4.67 -2.71 16.46
N MET A 151 -4.77 -3.90 15.84
CA MET A 151 -5.34 -5.09 16.47
C MET A 151 -4.55 -5.49 17.72
N ILE A 152 -3.22 -5.45 17.68
CA ILE A 152 -2.36 -5.71 18.84
C ILE A 152 -2.64 -4.72 20.00
N ASN A 153 -2.75 -3.43 19.69
CA ASN A 153 -3.04 -2.41 20.70
C ASN A 153 -4.43 -2.57 21.32
N ILE A 154 -5.44 -2.93 20.52
CA ILE A 154 -6.78 -3.24 21.02
C ILE A 154 -6.73 -4.47 21.94
N ALA A 155 -6.04 -5.53 21.52
CA ALA A 155 -5.90 -6.75 22.32
C ALA A 155 -5.20 -6.47 23.66
N ARG A 156 -4.12 -5.66 23.63
CA ARG A 156 -3.40 -5.22 24.84
C ARG A 156 -4.31 -4.42 25.79
N ALA A 157 -5.10 -3.51 25.23
CA ALA A 157 -5.99 -2.66 26.04
C ALA A 157 -7.18 -3.43 26.64
N LYS A 158 -7.71 -4.42 25.92
CA LYS A 158 -8.89 -5.19 26.30
C LYS A 158 -8.58 -6.51 27.02
N GLY A 159 -7.32 -6.95 27.02
CA GLY A 159 -6.90 -8.19 27.68
C GLY A 159 -7.34 -9.48 26.97
N ILE A 160 -7.82 -9.38 25.74
CA ILE A 160 -8.17 -10.51 24.87
C ILE A 160 -7.77 -10.22 23.43
N ALA A 161 -7.31 -11.25 22.70
CA ALA A 161 -7.12 -11.20 21.27
C ALA A 161 -8.36 -11.78 20.58
N ALA A 162 -9.26 -10.90 20.13
CA ALA A 162 -10.55 -11.33 19.61
C ALA A 162 -10.50 -11.71 18.13
N TYR A 163 -11.36 -12.64 17.74
CA TYR A 163 -11.74 -12.96 16.37
C TYR A 163 -13.25 -13.21 16.27
N ILE A 164 -13.85 -13.07 15.08
CA ILE A 164 -15.29 -13.10 14.90
C ILE A 164 -15.75 -14.51 14.53
N GLY A 165 -16.78 -15.03 15.24
CA GLY A 165 -17.38 -16.33 14.97
C GLY A 165 -16.35 -17.47 15.14
N ASP A 166 -16.16 -18.29 14.10
CA ASP A 166 -15.15 -19.34 14.09
C ASP A 166 -13.76 -18.85 13.65
N GLY A 167 -13.63 -17.57 13.29
CA GLY A 167 -12.40 -16.95 12.84
C GLY A 167 -11.87 -17.48 11.52
N SER A 168 -12.71 -18.11 10.70
CA SER A 168 -12.33 -18.65 9.39
C SER A 168 -12.28 -17.59 8.30
N ASN A 169 -12.82 -16.39 8.53
CA ASN A 169 -12.71 -15.28 7.60
C ASN A 169 -11.24 -14.92 7.36
N ARG A 170 -10.90 -14.71 6.08
CA ARG A 170 -9.52 -14.67 5.62
C ARG A 170 -9.01 -13.25 5.47
N TRP A 171 -7.88 -13.00 6.12
CA TRP A 171 -7.12 -11.76 6.05
C TRP A 171 -6.06 -11.84 4.95
N LEU A 172 -5.72 -10.69 4.37
CA LEU A 172 -4.70 -10.58 3.32
C LEU A 172 -3.53 -9.72 3.82
N ALA A 173 -2.33 -10.14 3.44
CA ALA A 173 -1.12 -9.41 3.80
C ALA A 173 -0.07 -9.46 2.68
N VAL A 174 0.82 -8.46 2.68
CA VAL A 174 2.02 -8.43 1.85
C VAL A 174 3.15 -7.76 2.61
N HIS A 175 4.33 -8.34 2.57
CA HIS A 175 5.48 -7.68 3.18
C HIS A 175 5.87 -6.42 2.39
N ARG A 176 6.25 -5.33 3.10
CA ARG A 176 6.52 -4.02 2.46
C ARG A 176 7.64 -4.07 1.41
N LEU A 177 8.63 -4.97 1.58
CA LEU A 177 9.70 -5.13 0.59
C LEU A 177 9.22 -5.86 -0.67
N ASP A 178 8.35 -6.85 -0.55
CA ASP A 178 7.71 -7.50 -1.70
C ASP A 178 6.77 -6.53 -2.44
N ALA A 179 6.05 -5.69 -1.71
CA ALA A 179 5.27 -4.60 -2.30
C ALA A 179 6.17 -3.64 -3.10
N ALA A 180 7.36 -3.29 -2.57
CA ALA A 180 8.31 -2.43 -3.27
C ALA A 180 8.81 -3.05 -4.59
N VAL A 181 9.11 -4.34 -4.60
CA VAL A 181 9.45 -5.08 -5.82
C VAL A 181 8.30 -5.04 -6.83
N LEU A 182 7.05 -5.22 -6.37
CA LEU A 182 5.88 -5.12 -7.25
C LEU A 182 5.77 -3.75 -7.93
N TYR A 183 5.97 -2.65 -7.18
CA TYR A 183 5.97 -1.30 -7.76
C TYR A 183 7.06 -1.10 -8.79
N ARG A 184 8.27 -1.61 -8.55
CA ARG A 184 9.37 -1.56 -9.53
C ARG A 184 9.02 -2.33 -10.80
N LEU A 185 8.57 -3.58 -10.68
CA LEU A 185 8.17 -4.40 -11.83
C LEU A 185 7.01 -3.77 -12.62
N ALA A 186 6.03 -3.18 -11.91
CA ALA A 186 4.95 -2.45 -12.54
C ALA A 186 5.47 -1.24 -13.34
N LEU A 187 6.37 -0.45 -12.76
CA LEU A 187 7.02 0.68 -13.45
C LEU A 187 7.77 0.23 -14.71
N GLU A 188 8.51 -0.88 -14.63
CA GLU A 188 9.35 -1.37 -15.70
C GLU A 188 8.54 -1.98 -16.85
N SER A 189 7.49 -2.77 -16.56
CA SER A 189 6.91 -3.68 -17.54
C SER A 189 5.39 -3.79 -17.58
N ALA A 190 4.62 -3.21 -16.62
CA ALA A 190 3.17 -3.35 -16.66
C ALA A 190 2.58 -2.74 -17.95
N PRO A 191 1.72 -3.44 -18.69
CA PRO A 191 0.98 -2.86 -19.81
C PRO A 191 0.08 -1.71 -19.37
N ALA A 192 -0.23 -0.79 -20.29
CA ALA A 192 -1.15 0.30 -20.03
C ALA A 192 -2.54 -0.19 -19.62
N GLY A 193 -3.13 0.42 -18.59
CA GLY A 193 -4.44 0.06 -18.08
C GLY A 193 -4.44 -1.15 -17.13
N SER A 194 -3.27 -1.65 -16.72
CA SER A 194 -3.17 -2.82 -15.82
C SER A 194 -3.75 -2.54 -14.44
N ARG A 195 -4.45 -3.55 -13.92
CA ARG A 195 -4.81 -3.67 -12.50
C ARG A 195 -4.01 -4.81 -11.89
N LEU A 196 -3.16 -4.49 -10.95
CA LEU A 196 -2.24 -5.40 -10.29
C LEU A 196 -2.69 -5.63 -8.85
N PHE A 197 -2.45 -6.84 -8.34
CA PHE A 197 -2.81 -7.18 -6.97
C PHE A 197 -1.58 -7.71 -6.22
N GLY A 198 -1.22 -7.04 -5.13
CA GLY A 198 -0.09 -7.39 -4.27
C GLY A 198 -0.54 -8.09 -2.99
N ALA A 199 -0.53 -9.44 -3.00
CA ALA A 199 -0.71 -10.26 -1.82
C ALA A 199 0.40 -11.31 -1.74
N GLY A 200 1.12 -11.33 -0.63
CA GLY A 200 2.04 -12.40 -0.25
C GLY A 200 1.26 -13.53 0.43
N ASP A 201 0.42 -13.16 1.40
CA ASP A 201 -0.52 -14.05 2.06
C ASP A 201 -1.93 -13.81 1.51
N GLU A 202 -2.50 -14.85 0.89
CA GLU A 202 -3.77 -14.76 0.14
C GLU A 202 -4.99 -15.18 0.95
N GLY A 203 -4.84 -15.48 2.24
CA GLY A 203 -5.98 -15.92 3.04
C GLY A 203 -5.62 -16.48 4.40
N ILE A 204 -5.11 -15.65 5.30
CA ILE A 204 -4.81 -16.04 6.68
C ILE A 204 -6.10 -16.04 7.49
N PRO A 205 -6.53 -17.16 8.12
CA PRO A 205 -7.67 -17.14 9.03
C PRO A 205 -7.46 -16.15 10.18
N LEU A 206 -8.43 -15.28 10.45
CA LEU A 206 -8.29 -14.23 11.48
C LEU A 206 -7.99 -14.82 12.86
N ARG A 207 -8.50 -16.03 13.17
CA ARG A 207 -8.20 -16.74 14.42
C ARG A 207 -6.71 -17.06 14.60
N GLU A 208 -5.96 -17.26 13.49
CA GLU A 208 -4.52 -17.53 13.55
C GLU A 208 -3.76 -16.25 13.92
N ILE A 209 -4.12 -15.11 13.33
CA ILE A 209 -3.58 -13.80 13.71
C ILE A 209 -3.86 -13.52 15.17
N ALA A 210 -5.11 -13.69 15.62
CA ALA A 210 -5.50 -13.54 17.04
C ALA A 210 -4.74 -14.50 17.95
N GLY A 211 -4.49 -15.74 17.49
CA GLY A 211 -3.71 -16.73 18.20
C GLY A 211 -2.26 -16.31 18.43
N VAL A 212 -1.60 -15.76 17.41
CA VAL A 212 -0.22 -15.20 17.55
C VAL A 212 -0.23 -14.03 18.52
N ILE A 213 -1.13 -13.07 18.35
CA ILE A 213 -1.25 -11.90 19.23
C ILE A 213 -1.47 -12.34 20.68
N GLY A 214 -2.38 -13.30 20.89
CA GLY A 214 -2.67 -13.83 22.22
C GLY A 214 -1.46 -14.46 22.91
N ARG A 215 -0.67 -15.27 22.19
CA ARG A 215 0.56 -15.88 22.71
C ARG A 215 1.59 -14.84 23.12
N HIS A 216 1.89 -13.87 22.24
CA HIS A 216 2.91 -12.84 22.51
C HIS A 216 2.52 -11.89 23.65
N LEU A 217 1.23 -11.57 23.79
CA LEU A 217 0.74 -10.73 24.86
C LEU A 217 0.39 -11.50 26.16
N ASN A 218 0.48 -12.83 26.13
CA ASN A 218 0.06 -13.71 27.23
C ASN A 218 -1.41 -13.47 27.67
N ILE A 219 -2.31 -13.33 26.69
CA ILE A 219 -3.75 -13.17 26.85
C ILE A 219 -4.52 -14.21 26.02
N PRO A 220 -5.78 -14.54 26.37
CA PRO A 220 -6.54 -15.50 25.59
C PRO A 220 -6.93 -14.98 24.20
N ALA A 221 -6.90 -15.88 23.19
CA ALA A 221 -7.58 -15.67 21.93
C ALA A 221 -9.04 -16.10 22.07
N VAL A 222 -9.99 -15.19 21.79
CA VAL A 222 -11.42 -15.35 22.13
C VAL A 222 -12.30 -15.09 20.91
N SER A 223 -13.28 -15.98 20.70
CA SER A 223 -14.35 -15.75 19.73
C SER A 223 -15.33 -14.71 20.26
N ILE A 224 -15.68 -13.74 19.44
CA ILE A 224 -16.77 -12.77 19.70
C ILE A 224 -17.82 -12.86 18.60
N THR A 225 -19.01 -12.35 18.85
CA THR A 225 -20.06 -12.27 17.83
C THR A 225 -19.83 -11.13 16.86
N ALA A 226 -20.50 -11.15 15.70
CA ALA A 226 -20.43 -10.04 14.75
C ALA A 226 -21.01 -8.74 15.33
N GLU A 227 -22.01 -8.83 16.21
CA GLU A 227 -22.60 -7.68 16.89
C GLU A 227 -21.61 -7.01 17.85
N GLU A 228 -20.73 -7.80 18.49
CA GLU A 228 -19.70 -7.31 19.41
C GLU A 228 -18.50 -6.71 18.69
N ALA A 229 -18.35 -6.96 17.38
CA ALA A 229 -17.17 -6.54 16.61
C ALA A 229 -16.96 -5.02 16.61
N ALA A 230 -18.02 -4.24 16.46
CA ALA A 230 -17.94 -2.77 16.46
C ALA A 230 -17.51 -2.23 17.82
N ASP A 231 -18.05 -2.77 18.91
CA ASP A 231 -17.69 -2.38 20.30
C ASP A 231 -16.26 -2.83 20.64
N HIS A 232 -15.81 -3.95 20.08
CA HIS A 232 -14.47 -4.47 20.37
C HIS A 232 -13.39 -3.77 19.54
N PHE A 233 -13.57 -3.67 18.23
CA PHE A 233 -12.57 -3.21 17.29
C PHE A 233 -12.74 -1.73 16.85
N GLY A 234 -13.85 -1.08 17.25
CA GLY A 234 -14.19 0.26 16.76
C GLY A 234 -14.40 0.23 15.24
N PHE A 235 -13.83 1.20 14.54
CA PHE A 235 -13.93 1.29 13.07
C PHE A 235 -13.32 0.09 12.32
N LEU A 236 -12.39 -0.65 12.95
CA LEU A 236 -11.86 -1.88 12.35
C LEU A 236 -12.89 -3.01 12.32
N GLY A 237 -13.96 -2.95 13.12
CA GLY A 237 -14.94 -4.02 13.25
C GLY A 237 -15.55 -4.43 11.90
N GLU A 238 -15.82 -3.47 11.03
CA GLU A 238 -16.33 -3.75 9.68
C GLU A 238 -15.31 -4.53 8.85
N ILE A 239 -14.03 -4.10 8.86
CA ILE A 239 -12.97 -4.70 8.04
C ILE A 239 -12.63 -6.11 8.52
N VAL A 240 -12.47 -6.30 9.85
CA VAL A 240 -12.13 -7.61 10.43
C VAL A 240 -13.28 -8.61 10.33
N SER A 241 -14.50 -8.16 10.03
CA SER A 241 -15.66 -9.03 9.80
C SER A 241 -15.70 -9.60 8.38
N LEU A 242 -14.93 -9.07 7.44
CA LEU A 242 -14.97 -9.45 6.04
C LEU A 242 -14.07 -10.66 5.75
N ASP A 243 -14.49 -11.51 4.82
CA ASP A 243 -13.60 -12.44 4.13
C ASP A 243 -12.92 -11.71 2.97
N LEU A 244 -11.75 -11.15 3.25
CA LEU A 244 -11.03 -10.31 2.30
C LEU A 244 -10.55 -11.11 1.07
N ALA A 245 -10.24 -12.40 1.22
CA ALA A 245 -9.82 -13.23 0.11
C ALA A 245 -10.95 -13.40 -0.93
N SER A 246 -12.20 -13.53 -0.47
CA SER A 246 -13.37 -13.51 -1.36
C SER A 246 -13.64 -12.14 -1.93
N LEU A 247 -13.56 -11.09 -1.11
CA LEU A 247 -13.84 -9.71 -1.53
C LEU A 247 -12.91 -9.25 -2.66
N TYR A 248 -11.62 -9.55 -2.55
CA TYR A 248 -10.62 -9.17 -3.55
C TYR A 248 -10.45 -10.21 -4.66
N ASN A 249 -11.19 -11.33 -4.61
CA ASN A 249 -11.07 -12.44 -5.56
C ASN A 249 -9.60 -12.88 -5.77
N THR A 250 -8.88 -13.10 -4.67
CA THR A 250 -7.44 -13.36 -4.69
C THR A 250 -7.05 -14.57 -5.51
N ALA A 251 -7.92 -15.58 -5.58
CA ALA A 251 -7.71 -16.77 -6.39
C ALA A 251 -7.49 -16.49 -7.90
N GLN A 252 -7.93 -15.33 -8.38
CA GLN A 252 -7.70 -14.89 -9.76
C GLN A 252 -6.74 -13.70 -9.86
N ALA A 253 -6.85 -12.74 -8.93
CA ALA A 253 -6.10 -11.49 -8.99
C ALA A 253 -4.60 -11.69 -8.73
N SER A 254 -4.21 -12.54 -7.76
CA SER A 254 -2.82 -12.78 -7.44
C SER A 254 -2.07 -13.55 -8.54
N PRO A 255 -2.57 -14.69 -9.06
CA PRO A 255 -1.93 -15.37 -10.17
C PRO A 255 -1.79 -14.50 -11.40
N ALA A 256 -2.82 -13.72 -11.76
CA ALA A 256 -2.77 -12.82 -12.92
C ALA A 256 -1.65 -11.78 -12.81
N THR A 257 -1.40 -11.23 -11.61
CA THR A 257 -0.30 -10.29 -11.39
C THR A 257 1.05 -10.99 -11.48
N ARG A 258 1.19 -12.18 -10.88
CA ARG A 258 2.41 -13.00 -10.93
C ARG A 258 2.77 -13.38 -12.37
N ASP A 259 1.82 -13.90 -13.12
CA ASP A 259 2.00 -14.30 -14.52
C ASP A 259 2.38 -13.11 -15.40
N LEU A 260 1.77 -11.94 -15.16
CA LEU A 260 2.00 -10.74 -15.97
C LEU A 260 3.40 -10.14 -15.75
N LEU A 261 3.87 -10.12 -14.51
CA LEU A 261 5.08 -9.38 -14.12
C LEU A 261 6.25 -10.29 -13.67
N GLY A 262 6.03 -11.60 -13.53
CA GLY A 262 7.00 -12.49 -12.90
C GLY A 262 7.25 -12.13 -11.42
N TRP A 263 6.26 -11.49 -10.76
CA TRP A 263 6.38 -11.08 -9.37
C TRP A 263 6.13 -12.25 -8.43
N GLU A 264 7.10 -12.52 -7.56
CA GLU A 264 6.98 -13.56 -6.53
C GLU A 264 7.39 -12.98 -5.17
N PRO A 265 6.50 -12.99 -4.16
CA PRO A 265 6.85 -12.62 -2.80
C PRO A 265 7.97 -13.52 -2.25
N GLN A 266 9.01 -12.91 -1.66
CA GLN A 266 10.18 -13.62 -1.14
C GLN A 266 10.38 -13.41 0.37
N GLN A 267 9.68 -12.43 0.95
CA GLN A 267 9.82 -12.08 2.36
C GLN A 267 8.93 -12.98 3.24
N PRO A 268 9.19 -13.06 4.54
CA PRO A 268 8.33 -13.77 5.47
C PRO A 268 6.86 -13.35 5.34
N GLY A 269 5.93 -14.29 5.44
CA GLY A 269 4.51 -13.99 5.55
C GLY A 269 4.16 -13.37 6.90
N LEU A 270 2.96 -12.80 7.03
CA LEU A 270 2.54 -12.04 8.21
C LEU A 270 2.66 -12.82 9.52
N LEU A 271 2.27 -14.10 9.55
CA LEU A 271 2.36 -14.89 10.79
C LEU A 271 3.81 -15.10 11.22
N ALA A 272 4.71 -15.36 10.27
CA ALA A 272 6.12 -15.52 10.56
C ALA A 272 6.75 -14.19 11.03
N ASP A 273 6.41 -13.09 10.39
CA ASP A 273 6.86 -11.75 10.75
C ASP A 273 6.38 -11.34 12.16
N LEU A 274 5.15 -11.69 12.54
CA LEU A 274 4.61 -11.49 13.90
C LEU A 274 5.38 -12.31 14.94
N GLU A 275 5.78 -13.56 14.61
CA GLU A 275 6.54 -14.42 15.54
C GLU A 275 7.97 -13.89 15.79
N GLU A 276 8.54 -13.05 14.93
CA GLU A 276 9.81 -12.37 15.18
C GLU A 276 9.76 -11.38 16.37
N GLY A 277 8.56 -10.98 16.80
CA GLY A 277 8.31 -10.30 18.05
C GLY A 277 8.49 -8.78 18.04
N HIS A 278 9.00 -8.17 16.97
CA HIS A 278 9.21 -6.71 16.90
C HIS A 278 7.92 -5.89 17.01
N TYR A 279 6.76 -6.49 16.71
CA TYR A 279 5.45 -5.88 16.88
C TYR A 279 5.02 -5.71 18.34
N PHE A 280 5.63 -6.46 19.27
CA PHE A 280 5.21 -6.55 20.66
C PHE A 280 6.16 -5.84 21.63
N ALA A 281 7.27 -5.32 21.13
CA ALA A 281 8.30 -4.61 21.90
C ALA A 281 7.81 -3.29 22.50
#